data_560adbeb348879bfc1f93fe86349e7f9
#
_entry.id   560adbeb348879bfc1f93fe86349e7f9
#
_cell.length_a   1.000
_cell.length_b   1.000
_cell.length_c   1.000
_cell.angle_alpha   90.00
_cell.angle_beta   90.00
_cell.angle_gamma   90.00
#
_symmetry.space_group_name_H-M   'P 1'
#
loop_
_entity.id
_entity.type
_entity.pdbx_description
1 polymer ?
#
loop_
_entity_poly.entity_id
_entity_poly.type
_entity_poly.pdbx_seq_one_letter_code
_entity_poly.pdbx_strand_id
1 'polypeptide(L)' 'LSVKIAENDISYKVKHAREFIEEGNHVKFRVFLKGREMANPQSGIDVLNKIWPMIEDIAVMDKEPKLEGRYVNMMALPKN' A
#
# COMPACT_ATOMS: atom_id res chain seq x y z
N LEU A 1 -6.23 2.27 3.80
CA LEU A 1 -6.90 1.55 2.69
C LEU A 1 -7.71 0.38 3.22
N SER A 2 -8.69 -0.06 2.48
CA SER A 2 -9.44 -1.27 2.78
C SER A 2 -9.36 -2.23 1.61
N VAL A 3 -9.67 -3.50 1.87
CA VAL A 3 -9.58 -4.54 0.84
C VAL A 3 -10.54 -4.29 -0.31
N LYS A 4 -11.73 -3.75 -0.01
CA LYS A 4 -12.76 -3.48 -1.01
C LYS A 4 -12.74 -2.03 -1.48
N ILE A 5 -11.58 -1.51 -1.75
CA ILE A 5 -11.43 -0.13 -2.20
C ILE A 5 -11.70 -0.04 -3.72
N ALA A 6 -12.43 0.99 -4.13
CA ALA A 6 -12.68 1.23 -5.55
C ALA A 6 -11.41 1.71 -6.26
N GLU A 7 -11.31 1.42 -7.56
CA GLU A 7 -10.13 1.83 -8.34
C GLU A 7 -9.91 3.34 -8.31
N ASN A 8 -10.98 4.13 -8.31
CA ASN A 8 -10.88 5.58 -8.20
C ASN A 8 -10.16 5.99 -6.94
N ASP A 9 -10.52 5.35 -5.81
CA ASP A 9 -9.91 5.67 -4.52
C ASP A 9 -8.46 5.23 -4.47
N ILE A 10 -8.15 4.10 -5.09
CA ILE A 10 -6.76 3.63 -5.19
C ILE A 10 -5.94 4.64 -5.98
N SER A 11 -6.43 5.07 -7.13
CA SER A 11 -5.73 6.04 -7.98
C SER A 11 -5.49 7.36 -7.25
N TYR A 12 -6.50 7.83 -6.53
CA TYR A 12 -6.41 9.07 -5.75
C TYR A 12 -5.34 8.96 -4.66
N LYS A 13 -5.37 7.86 -3.90
CA LYS A 13 -4.41 7.66 -2.82
C LYS A 13 -3.00 7.43 -3.32
N VAL A 14 -2.86 6.73 -4.43
CA VAL A 14 -1.57 6.52 -5.08
C VAL A 14 -1.00 7.84 -5.57
N LYS A 15 -1.83 8.69 -6.15
CA LYS A 15 -1.39 10.01 -6.60
C LYS A 15 -0.80 10.83 -5.46
N HIS A 16 -1.47 10.86 -4.31
CA HIS A 16 -0.96 11.57 -3.14
C HIS A 16 0.32 10.95 -2.62
N ALA A 17 0.39 9.61 -2.59
CA ALA A 17 1.59 8.91 -2.16
C ALA A 17 2.77 9.23 -3.06
N ARG A 18 2.55 9.28 -4.38
CA ARG A 18 3.60 9.65 -5.33
C ARG A 18 4.13 11.05 -5.05
N GLU A 19 3.25 11.99 -4.77
CA GLU A 19 3.64 13.36 -4.45
C GLU A 19 4.53 13.40 -3.21
N PHE A 20 4.19 12.67 -2.16
CA PHE A 20 5.00 12.58 -0.95
C PHE A 20 6.35 11.94 -1.22
N ILE A 21 6.37 10.88 -2.02
CA ILE A 21 7.61 10.20 -2.36
C ILE A 21 8.52 11.11 -3.19
N GLU A 22 7.96 11.84 -4.12
CA GLU A 22 8.73 12.77 -4.96
C GLU A 22 9.33 13.92 -4.14
N GLU A 23 8.70 14.26 -3.02
CA GLU A 23 9.23 15.24 -2.08
C GLU A 23 10.33 14.68 -1.17
N GLY A 24 10.61 13.38 -1.28
CA GLY A 24 11.65 12.73 -0.49
C GLY A 24 11.15 12.10 0.80
N ASN A 25 9.85 11.94 0.97
CA ASN A 25 9.27 11.36 2.17
C ASN A 25 9.08 9.85 2.04
N HIS A 26 9.16 9.16 3.18
CA HIS A 26 8.82 7.75 3.27
C HIS A 26 7.30 7.62 3.37
N VAL A 27 6.72 6.63 2.70
CA VAL A 27 5.28 6.42 2.72
C VAL A 27 4.98 5.01 3.20
N LYS A 28 4.10 4.89 4.18
CA LYS A 28 3.65 3.60 4.69
C LYS A 28 2.23 3.35 4.21
N PHE A 29 2.04 2.24 3.51
CA PHE A 29 0.72 1.81 3.07
C PHE A 29 0.16 0.80 4.07
N ARG A 30 -1.08 1.00 4.46
CA ARG A 30 -1.78 0.12 5.41
C ARG A 30 -3.11 -0.29 4.82
N VAL A 31 -3.39 -1.58 4.87
CA VAL A 31 -4.69 -2.12 4.46
C VAL A 31 -5.36 -2.71 5.69
N PHE A 32 -6.53 -2.18 6.04
CA PHE A 32 -7.28 -2.66 7.18
C PHE A 32 -8.07 -3.92 6.82
N LEU A 33 -7.94 -4.96 7.63
CA LEU A 33 -8.65 -6.22 7.44
C LEU A 33 -9.81 -6.31 8.42
N LYS A 34 -11.02 -6.47 7.89
CA LYS A 34 -12.22 -6.70 8.70
C LYS A 34 -12.30 -8.19 9.05
N GLY A 35 -13.24 -8.56 9.93
CA GLY A 35 -13.35 -9.92 10.45
C GLY A 35 -13.21 -11.03 9.43
N ARG A 36 -13.95 -10.95 8.31
CA ARG A 36 -13.88 -11.95 7.24
C ARG A 36 -12.51 -12.00 6.58
N GLU A 37 -11.91 -10.83 6.42
CA GLU A 37 -10.66 -10.67 5.71
C GLU A 37 -9.49 -11.15 6.55
N MET A 38 -9.63 -11.17 7.86
CA MET A 38 -8.61 -11.72 8.77
C MET A 38 -8.37 -13.21 8.51
N ALA A 39 -9.37 -13.92 8.02
CA ALA A 39 -9.22 -15.33 7.66
C ALA A 39 -8.43 -15.51 6.37
N ASN A 40 -8.30 -14.45 5.58
CA ASN A 40 -7.57 -14.47 4.31
C ASN A 40 -6.74 -13.20 4.17
N PRO A 41 -5.61 -13.08 4.90
CA PRO A 41 -4.74 -11.90 4.83
C PRO A 41 -4.20 -11.61 3.43
N GLN A 42 -4.19 -12.61 2.58
CA GLN A 42 -3.71 -12.47 1.20
C GLN A 42 -4.50 -11.39 0.44
N SER A 43 -5.76 -11.18 0.79
CA SER A 43 -6.57 -10.13 0.17
C SER A 43 -5.96 -8.74 0.35
N GLY A 44 -5.44 -8.45 1.55
CA GLY A 44 -4.76 -7.19 1.82
C GLY A 44 -3.42 -7.08 1.09
N ILE A 45 -2.68 -8.18 1.06
CA ILE A 45 -1.42 -8.24 0.33
C ILE A 45 -1.65 -8.00 -1.16
N ASP A 46 -2.73 -8.56 -1.72
CA ASP A 46 -3.08 -8.38 -3.12
C ASP A 46 -3.36 -6.91 -3.44
N VAL A 47 -4.01 -6.17 -2.54
CA VAL A 47 -4.25 -4.74 -2.72
C VAL A 47 -2.91 -4.00 -2.82
N LEU A 48 -1.97 -4.29 -1.93
CA LEU A 48 -0.66 -3.65 -1.94
C LEU A 48 0.15 -4.03 -3.19
N ASN A 49 0.06 -5.29 -3.61
CA ASN A 49 0.72 -5.74 -4.83
C ASN A 49 0.13 -5.06 -6.07
N LYS A 50 -1.13 -4.66 -6.02
CA LYS A 50 -1.79 -3.93 -7.09
C LYS A 50 -1.33 -2.47 -7.13
N ILE A 51 -1.05 -1.90 -5.96
CA ILE A 51 -0.58 -0.51 -5.83
C ILE A 51 0.89 -0.39 -6.25
N TRP A 52 1.72 -1.37 -5.92
CA TRP A 52 3.17 -1.29 -6.09
C TRP A 52 3.59 -0.92 -7.52
N PRO A 53 3.06 -1.55 -8.58
CA PRO A 53 3.45 -1.18 -9.95
C PRO A 53 3.17 0.28 -10.30
N MET A 54 2.28 0.93 -9.57
CA MET A 54 1.92 2.32 -9.82
C MET A 54 2.93 3.30 -9.26
N ILE A 55 3.83 2.85 -8.38
CA ILE A 55 4.83 3.72 -7.75
C ILE A 55 6.25 3.19 -7.87
N GLU A 56 6.45 2.00 -8.43
CA GLU A 56 7.78 1.39 -8.48
C GLU A 56 8.79 2.18 -9.30
N ASP A 57 8.31 3.05 -10.18
CA ASP A 57 9.17 3.90 -11.00
C ASP A 57 9.86 5.00 -10.18
N ILE A 58 9.27 5.39 -9.05
CA ILE A 58 9.80 6.47 -8.21
C ILE A 58 10.13 6.01 -6.80
N ALA A 59 9.86 4.76 -6.48
CA ALA A 59 10.00 4.26 -5.11
C ALA A 59 10.67 2.88 -5.08
N VAL A 60 11.31 2.59 -3.95
CA VAL A 60 11.80 1.25 -3.65
C VAL A 60 11.03 0.71 -2.46
N MET A 61 10.80 -0.60 -2.45
CA MET A 61 10.11 -1.25 -1.36
C MET A 61 11.09 -1.50 -0.21
N ASP A 62 10.91 -0.78 0.89
CA ASP A 62 11.75 -0.96 2.08
C ASP A 62 11.33 -2.20 2.85
N LYS A 63 10.02 -2.39 3.00
CA LYS A 63 9.46 -3.56 3.69
C LYS A 63 8.36 -4.17 2.85
N GLU A 64 8.44 -5.49 2.68
CA GLU A 64 7.42 -6.24 1.98
C GLU A 64 6.08 -6.17 2.72
N PRO A 65 4.96 -6.38 2.01
CA PRO A 65 3.65 -6.46 2.65
C PRO A 65 3.67 -7.50 3.76
N LYS A 66 3.27 -7.10 4.96
CA LYS A 66 3.30 -7.96 6.13
C LYS A 66 2.07 -7.74 6.99
N LEU A 67 1.46 -8.82 7.46
CA LEU A 67 0.32 -8.73 8.36
C LEU A 67 0.81 -8.38 9.77
N GLU A 68 0.28 -7.28 10.32
CA GLU A 68 0.55 -6.85 11.67
C GLU A 68 -0.80 -6.54 12.35
N GLY A 69 -1.25 -7.41 13.22
CA GLY A 69 -2.57 -7.28 13.84
C GLY A 69 -3.67 -7.37 12.79
N ARG A 70 -4.44 -6.30 12.63
CA ARG A 70 -5.53 -6.23 11.65
C ARG A 70 -5.15 -5.47 10.39
N TYR A 71 -3.87 -5.17 10.21
CA TYR A 71 -3.39 -4.39 9.09
C TYR A 71 -2.33 -5.15 8.31
N VAL A 72 -2.36 -4.97 7.00
CA VAL A 72 -1.23 -5.36 6.17
C VAL A 72 -0.47 -4.07 5.84
N ASN A 73 0.80 -4.04 6.18
CA ASN A 73 1.63 -2.86 6.04
C ASN A 73 2.72 -3.06 4.99
N MET A 74 3.01 -2.00 4.25
CA MET A 74 4.12 -1.98 3.29
C MET A 74 4.78 -0.60 3.37
N MET A 75 6.10 -0.55 3.33
CA MET A 75 6.84 0.71 3.39
C MET A 75 7.52 0.98 2.05
N ALA A 76 7.31 2.16 1.51
CA ALA A 76 7.97 2.62 0.29
C ALA A 76 8.86 3.81 0.58
N LEU A 77 10.05 3.81 -0.02
CA LEU A 77 11.03 4.88 0.12
C LEU A 77 11.29 5.51 -1.26
N PRO A 78 11.71 6.80 -1.31
CA PRO A 78 12.12 7.42 -2.56
C PRO A 78 13.33 6.70 -3.14
N LYS A 79 13.40 6.60 -4.45
CA LYS A 79 14.54 5.98 -5.13
C LYS A 79 15.85 6.76 -4.95
N ASN A 80 15.74 8.02 -4.71
CA ASN A 80 16.91 8.88 -4.57
C ASN A 80 17.30 9.08 -3.12
#